data_911067e14d232a7a122285a7d5d143a7
#
_entry.id   911067e14d232a7a122285a7d5d143a7
#
_cell.length_a   1.000
_cell.length_b   1.000
_cell.length_c   1.000
_cell.angle_alpha   90.00
_cell.angle_beta   90.00
_cell.angle_gamma   90.00
#
_symmetry.space_group_name_H-M   'P 1'
#
loop_
_entity.id
_entity.type
_entity.pdbx_description
1 polymer ?
#
loop_
_entity_poly.entity_id
_entity_poly.type
_entity_poly.pdbx_seq_one_letter_code
_entity_poly.pdbx_strand_id
1 'polypeptide(L)'
;METRNINKEEYKSLYSHMKRDFPHNELQPFFSVKRNFDKNIYEGFYFTENVDMGYAIITAPENLKYALINYFAVFPEFREKGYGSEFLKIILNRYSDRILVLEADDPSAAKTTATHDEAVRRVKFYERAGFHVIPTTRAKIFGMNMVIMANGQDENLSAKEIMHSLYLPALGAKQWLRFIDIIDF
;
A
#
# COMPACT_ATOMS: atom_id res chain seq x y z
N MET A 1 4.61 -20.15 -7.73
CA MET A 1 3.72 -18.97 -7.87
C MET A 1 4.46 -17.91 -8.65
N GLU A 2 3.80 -17.25 -9.58
CA GLU A 2 4.36 -16.26 -10.49
C GLU A 2 3.61 -14.92 -10.37
N THR A 3 4.14 -13.87 -11.03
CA THR A 3 3.43 -12.61 -11.19
C THR A 3 3.25 -12.30 -12.67
N ARG A 4 2.11 -11.73 -13.02
CA ARG A 4 1.87 -11.16 -14.37
C ARG A 4 1.45 -9.71 -14.25
N ASN A 5 1.95 -8.86 -15.14
CA ASN A 5 1.58 -7.44 -15.15
C ASN A 5 0.09 -7.26 -15.47
N ILE A 6 -0.50 -6.24 -14.89
CA ILE A 6 -1.87 -5.82 -15.17
C ILE A 6 -1.88 -5.04 -16.49
N ASN A 7 -2.62 -5.51 -17.48
CA ASN A 7 -2.75 -4.86 -18.77
C ASN A 7 -3.80 -3.75 -18.74
N LYS A 8 -3.73 -2.83 -19.70
CA LYS A 8 -4.62 -1.67 -19.78
C LYS A 8 -6.10 -2.04 -19.91
N GLU A 9 -6.39 -3.12 -20.60
CA GLU A 9 -7.74 -3.67 -20.82
C GLU A 9 -8.35 -4.18 -19.51
N GLU A 10 -7.51 -4.52 -18.54
CA GLU A 10 -7.90 -5.10 -17.25
C GLU A 10 -8.18 -4.04 -16.16
N TYR A 11 -7.90 -2.74 -16.39
CA TYR A 11 -8.05 -1.71 -15.37
C TYR A 11 -9.48 -1.62 -14.79
N LYS A 12 -10.51 -1.90 -15.59
CA LYS A 12 -11.90 -1.90 -15.10
C LYS A 12 -12.18 -3.11 -14.20
N SER A 13 -11.71 -4.30 -14.54
CA SER A 13 -11.87 -5.49 -13.73
C SER A 13 -11.04 -5.39 -12.45
N LEU A 14 -9.79 -4.92 -12.54
CA LEU A 14 -8.97 -4.60 -11.38
C LEU A 14 -9.70 -3.65 -10.41
N TYR A 15 -10.26 -2.56 -10.93
CA TYR A 15 -10.97 -1.60 -10.08
C TYR A 15 -12.24 -2.19 -9.45
N SER A 16 -12.87 -3.17 -10.10
CA SER A 16 -13.98 -3.92 -9.51
C SER A 16 -13.51 -4.80 -8.34
N HIS A 17 -12.33 -5.42 -8.45
CA HIS A 17 -11.70 -6.13 -7.33
C HIS A 17 -11.34 -5.16 -6.20
N MET A 18 -10.73 -4.01 -6.52
CA MET A 18 -10.41 -2.99 -5.52
C MET A 18 -11.64 -2.55 -4.72
N LYS A 19 -12.79 -2.30 -5.38
CA LYS A 19 -14.04 -1.94 -4.71
C LYS A 19 -14.60 -3.03 -3.79
N ARG A 20 -14.30 -4.29 -4.06
CA ARG A 20 -14.68 -5.43 -3.21
C ARG A 20 -13.75 -5.56 -2.01
N ASP A 21 -12.45 -5.31 -2.21
CA ASP A 21 -11.40 -5.63 -1.25
C ASP A 21 -11.06 -4.49 -0.29
N PHE A 22 -11.40 -3.24 -0.65
CA PHE A 22 -11.12 -2.04 0.15
C PHE A 22 -12.38 -1.21 0.42
N PRO A 23 -12.49 -0.60 1.60
CA PRO A 23 -13.54 0.37 1.91
C PRO A 23 -13.53 1.55 0.94
N HIS A 24 -14.69 2.15 0.71
CA HIS A 24 -14.84 3.24 -0.26
C HIS A 24 -13.94 4.46 0.04
N ASN A 25 -13.72 4.77 1.30
CA ASN A 25 -12.87 5.87 1.76
C ASN A 25 -11.37 5.64 1.56
N GLU A 26 -10.94 4.40 1.34
CA GLU A 26 -9.56 4.04 1.01
C GLU A 26 -9.28 4.06 -0.50
N LEU A 27 -10.34 4.10 -1.31
CA LEU A 27 -10.21 3.98 -2.75
C LEU A 27 -10.02 5.34 -3.42
N GLN A 28 -8.96 5.47 -4.20
CA GLN A 28 -8.87 6.54 -5.19
C GLN A 28 -9.94 6.34 -6.28
N PRO A 29 -10.50 7.44 -6.84
CA PRO A 29 -11.43 7.35 -7.96
C PRO A 29 -10.80 6.62 -9.16
N PHE A 30 -11.60 5.86 -9.91
CA PHE A 30 -11.13 5.06 -11.04
C PHE A 30 -10.27 5.85 -12.04
N PHE A 31 -10.68 7.09 -12.36
CA PHE A 31 -9.93 7.94 -13.29
C PHE A 31 -8.52 8.30 -12.77
N SER A 32 -8.35 8.41 -11.44
CA SER A 32 -7.04 8.66 -10.81
C SER A 32 -6.15 7.43 -10.89
N VAL A 33 -6.70 6.25 -10.55
CA VAL A 33 -6.00 4.97 -10.66
C VAL A 33 -5.56 4.74 -12.11
N LYS A 34 -6.48 4.86 -13.06
CA LYS A 34 -6.20 4.72 -14.49
C LYS A 34 -5.11 5.69 -14.97
N ARG A 35 -5.22 6.98 -14.60
CA ARG A 35 -4.23 8.00 -14.95
C ARG A 35 -2.83 7.65 -14.43
N ASN A 36 -2.74 7.14 -13.21
CA ASN A 36 -1.48 6.80 -12.59
C ASN A 36 -0.82 5.58 -13.27
N PHE A 37 -1.60 4.61 -13.72
CA PHE A 37 -1.11 3.53 -14.60
C PHE A 37 -0.68 4.06 -15.97
N ASP A 38 -1.51 4.87 -16.64
CA ASP A 38 -1.20 5.45 -17.96
C ASP A 38 0.08 6.31 -17.95
N LYS A 39 0.45 6.86 -16.80
CA LYS A 39 1.66 7.66 -16.58
C LYS A 39 2.85 6.86 -16.01
N ASN A 40 2.74 5.56 -15.89
CA ASN A 40 3.74 4.69 -15.25
C ASN A 40 4.13 5.12 -13.82
N ILE A 41 3.20 5.80 -13.10
CA ILE A 41 3.36 6.11 -11.68
C ILE A 41 3.04 4.87 -10.85
N TYR A 42 2.04 4.10 -11.28
CA TYR A 42 1.66 2.82 -10.71
C TYR A 42 2.22 1.67 -11.54
N GLU A 43 2.87 0.75 -10.89
CA GLU A 43 3.14 -0.59 -11.35
C GLU A 43 2.14 -1.55 -10.68
N GLY A 44 1.47 -2.38 -11.46
CA GLY A 44 0.49 -3.33 -10.95
C GLY A 44 0.71 -4.71 -11.51
N PHE A 45 0.53 -5.73 -10.67
CA PHE A 45 0.61 -7.13 -11.08
C PHE A 45 -0.35 -8.01 -10.28
N TYR A 46 -0.79 -9.06 -10.93
CA TYR A 46 -1.50 -10.17 -10.29
C TYR A 46 -0.51 -11.23 -9.80
N PHE A 47 -0.86 -11.90 -8.71
CA PHE A 47 -0.24 -13.14 -8.28
C PHE A 47 -1.02 -14.30 -8.88
N THR A 48 -0.35 -15.23 -9.55
CA THR A 48 -1.00 -16.27 -10.34
C THR A 48 -0.30 -17.63 -10.20
N GLU A 49 -1.08 -18.70 -10.26
CA GLU A 49 -0.61 -20.06 -10.56
C GLU A 49 -1.33 -20.57 -11.81
N ASN A 50 -2.57 -21.04 -11.66
CA ASN A 50 -3.45 -21.38 -12.79
C ASN A 50 -4.51 -20.30 -13.00
N VAL A 51 -4.77 -19.50 -11.99
CA VAL A 51 -5.72 -18.38 -11.97
C VAL A 51 -5.11 -17.22 -11.18
N ASP A 52 -5.66 -16.04 -11.36
CA ASP A 52 -5.28 -14.88 -10.54
C ASP A 52 -5.82 -15.07 -9.12
N MET A 53 -4.96 -14.85 -8.12
CA MET A 53 -5.24 -15.13 -6.71
C MET A 53 -5.24 -13.86 -5.85
N GLY A 54 -4.72 -12.76 -6.40
CA GLY A 54 -4.61 -11.48 -5.73
C GLY A 54 -3.84 -10.50 -6.59
N TYR A 55 -3.63 -9.30 -6.09
CA TYR A 55 -2.92 -8.25 -6.80
C TYR A 55 -2.15 -7.32 -5.87
N ALA A 56 -1.17 -6.63 -6.44
CA ALA A 56 -0.52 -5.49 -5.81
C ALA A 56 -0.44 -4.31 -6.79
N ILE A 57 -0.52 -3.09 -6.24
CA ILE A 57 -0.27 -1.83 -6.94
C ILE A 57 0.78 -1.08 -6.15
N ILE A 58 1.89 -0.76 -6.81
CA ILE A 58 3.08 -0.18 -6.20
C ILE A 58 3.39 1.15 -6.87
N THR A 59 3.77 2.17 -6.09
CA THR A 59 4.46 3.37 -6.58
C THR A 59 5.94 3.20 -6.35
N ALA A 60 6.72 3.14 -7.43
CA ALA A 60 8.16 2.89 -7.37
C ALA A 60 8.93 3.83 -8.32
N PRO A 61 9.03 5.14 -8.02
CA PRO A 61 9.76 6.10 -8.86
C PRO A 61 11.23 5.68 -9.01
N GLU A 62 11.77 5.71 -10.23
CA GLU A 62 13.13 5.22 -10.53
C GLU A 62 14.23 5.94 -9.74
N ASN A 63 14.03 7.22 -9.47
CA ASN A 63 15.00 8.07 -8.77
C ASN A 63 14.92 8.01 -7.23
N LEU A 64 14.03 7.19 -6.68
CA LEU A 64 13.87 7.02 -5.24
C LEU A 64 14.30 5.62 -4.80
N LYS A 65 14.91 5.55 -3.62
CA LYS A 65 15.19 4.27 -2.96
C LYS A 65 13.98 3.68 -2.21
N TYR A 66 12.84 4.35 -2.26
CA TYR A 66 11.59 3.93 -1.63
C TYR A 66 10.59 3.47 -2.68
N ALA A 67 9.73 2.53 -2.29
CA ALA A 67 8.54 2.17 -3.04
C ALA A 67 7.34 2.01 -2.09
N LEU A 68 6.17 2.50 -2.48
CA LEU A 68 4.95 2.45 -1.68
C LEU A 68 4.05 1.33 -2.17
N ILE A 69 3.67 0.43 -1.28
CA ILE A 69 2.60 -0.54 -1.51
C ILE A 69 1.27 0.19 -1.33
N ASN A 70 0.69 0.69 -2.44
CA ASN A 70 -0.57 1.43 -2.40
C ASN A 70 -1.78 0.53 -2.13
N TYR A 71 -1.82 -0.63 -2.79
CA TYR A 71 -2.87 -1.62 -2.64
C TYR A 71 -2.27 -3.02 -2.72
N PHE A 72 -2.70 -3.88 -1.81
CA PHE A 72 -2.29 -5.26 -1.75
C PHE A 72 -3.45 -6.13 -1.24
N ALA A 73 -3.90 -7.07 -2.05
CA ALA A 73 -5.03 -7.92 -1.70
C ALA A 73 -4.86 -9.34 -2.17
N VAL A 74 -5.30 -10.27 -1.33
CA VAL A 74 -5.58 -11.67 -1.66
C VAL A 74 -7.07 -11.79 -1.96
N PHE A 75 -7.45 -12.43 -3.06
CA PHE A 75 -8.86 -12.64 -3.38
C PHE A 75 -9.55 -13.49 -2.32
N PRO A 76 -10.85 -13.25 -2.02
CA PRO A 76 -11.55 -13.89 -0.91
C PRO A 76 -11.43 -15.41 -0.87
N GLU A 77 -11.52 -16.06 -2.01
CA GLU A 77 -11.44 -17.51 -2.18
C GLU A 77 -10.07 -18.14 -1.82
N PHE A 78 -9.03 -17.27 -1.72
CA PHE A 78 -7.67 -17.67 -1.39
C PHE A 78 -7.19 -17.16 -0.02
N ARG A 79 -8.05 -16.44 0.72
CA ARG A 79 -7.71 -15.94 2.07
C ARG A 79 -7.58 -17.08 3.08
N GLU A 80 -6.92 -16.80 4.20
CA GLU A 80 -6.72 -17.72 5.34
C GLU A 80 -5.89 -18.98 5.01
N LYS A 81 -5.25 -19.02 3.84
CA LYS A 81 -4.41 -20.14 3.36
C LYS A 81 -2.91 -19.82 3.35
N GLY A 82 -2.50 -18.69 3.94
CA GLY A 82 -1.09 -18.27 3.97
C GLY A 82 -0.60 -17.47 2.76
N TYR A 83 -1.39 -17.37 1.68
CA TYR A 83 -0.99 -16.70 0.45
C TYR A 83 -0.60 -15.23 0.63
N GLY A 84 -1.20 -14.51 1.58
CA GLY A 84 -0.80 -13.13 1.87
C GLY A 84 0.68 -13.00 2.22
N SER A 85 1.21 -13.94 3.02
CA SER A 85 2.64 -13.95 3.37
C SER A 85 3.53 -14.33 2.18
N GLU A 86 3.08 -15.24 1.32
CA GLU A 86 3.82 -15.61 0.10
C GLU A 86 3.85 -14.44 -0.89
N PHE A 87 2.72 -13.78 -1.12
CA PHE A 87 2.63 -12.61 -2.00
C PHE A 87 3.51 -11.47 -1.50
N LEU A 88 3.51 -11.21 -0.18
CA LEU A 88 4.36 -10.18 0.40
C LEU A 88 5.85 -10.49 0.23
N LYS A 89 6.26 -11.77 0.34
CA LYS A 89 7.64 -12.20 0.02
C LYS A 89 8.00 -11.95 -1.45
N ILE A 90 7.08 -12.17 -2.38
CA ILE A 90 7.30 -11.89 -3.80
C ILE A 90 7.50 -10.38 -4.02
N ILE A 91 6.69 -9.53 -3.36
CA ILE A 91 6.87 -8.07 -3.41
C ILE A 91 8.24 -7.69 -2.85
N LEU A 92 8.61 -8.19 -1.66
CA LEU A 92 9.90 -7.93 -1.03
C LEU A 92 11.08 -8.30 -1.94
N ASN A 93 11.00 -9.45 -2.60
CA ASN A 93 12.04 -9.90 -3.54
C ASN A 93 12.10 -9.03 -4.80
N ARG A 94 10.94 -8.66 -5.37
CA ARG A 94 10.85 -7.84 -6.59
C ARG A 94 11.45 -6.44 -6.39
N TYR A 95 11.33 -5.88 -5.19
CA TYR A 95 11.83 -4.55 -4.82
C TYR A 95 12.97 -4.63 -3.78
N SER A 96 13.82 -5.66 -3.86
CA SER A 96 14.90 -5.91 -2.89
C SER A 96 15.99 -4.83 -2.88
N ASP A 97 16.05 -4.00 -3.92
CA ASP A 97 16.93 -2.83 -4.04
C ASP A 97 16.33 -1.56 -3.42
N ARG A 98 15.11 -1.64 -2.85
CA ARG A 98 14.35 -0.51 -2.33
C ARG A 98 13.86 -0.75 -0.90
N ILE A 99 13.62 0.33 -0.19
CA ILE A 99 12.87 0.31 1.05
C ILE A 99 11.38 0.37 0.71
N LEU A 100 10.67 -0.71 1.01
CA LEU A 100 9.22 -0.76 0.85
C LEU A 100 8.54 -0.05 2.01
N VAL A 101 7.58 0.79 1.68
CA VAL A 101 6.75 1.53 2.63
C VAL A 101 5.29 1.13 2.43
N LEU A 102 4.51 1.10 3.49
CA LEU A 102 3.08 0.88 3.45
C LEU A 102 2.39 1.63 4.59
N GLU A 103 1.07 1.68 4.51
CA GLU A 103 0.19 2.23 5.53
C GLU A 103 -0.71 1.13 6.09
N ALA A 104 -0.96 1.19 7.38
CA ALA A 104 -1.94 0.34 8.04
C ALA A 104 -2.77 1.17 9.02
N ASP A 105 -4.00 0.72 9.31
CA ASP A 105 -4.84 1.38 10.31
C ASP A 105 -4.10 1.50 11.64
N ASP A 106 -4.18 2.69 12.26
CA ASP A 106 -3.62 2.91 13.59
C ASP A 106 -4.48 2.20 14.66
N PRO A 107 -3.96 1.15 15.31
CA PRO A 107 -4.71 0.48 16.37
C PRO A 107 -5.16 1.40 17.50
N SER A 108 -4.38 2.43 17.83
CA SER A 108 -4.69 3.38 18.91
C SER A 108 -5.88 4.28 18.61
N ALA A 109 -6.21 4.45 17.33
CA ALA A 109 -7.33 5.27 16.86
C ALA A 109 -8.62 4.46 16.64
N ALA A 110 -8.61 3.16 16.87
CA ALA A 110 -9.76 2.29 16.68
C ALA A 110 -10.89 2.62 17.68
N LYS A 111 -12.13 2.63 17.16
CA LYS A 111 -13.31 3.01 17.95
C LYS A 111 -13.99 1.82 18.64
N THR A 112 -13.70 0.61 18.23
CA THR A 112 -14.27 -0.62 18.78
C THR A 112 -13.19 -1.67 18.98
N THR A 113 -13.41 -2.63 19.88
CA THR A 113 -12.49 -3.76 20.09
C THR A 113 -12.26 -4.53 18.78
N ALA A 114 -13.30 -4.76 18.00
CA ALA A 114 -13.19 -5.49 16.73
C ALA A 114 -12.28 -4.78 15.73
N THR A 115 -12.42 -3.47 15.54
CA THR A 115 -11.54 -2.68 14.66
C THR A 115 -10.13 -2.56 15.20
N HIS A 116 -9.96 -2.47 16.53
CA HIS A 116 -8.65 -2.51 17.17
C HIS A 116 -7.93 -3.84 16.89
N ASP A 117 -8.60 -4.96 17.13
CA ASP A 117 -8.01 -6.29 16.96
C ASP A 117 -7.65 -6.58 15.49
N GLU A 118 -8.45 -6.06 14.56
CA GLU A 118 -8.14 -6.15 13.13
C GLU A 118 -6.89 -5.32 12.77
N ALA A 119 -6.82 -4.08 13.22
CA ALA A 119 -5.66 -3.20 13.01
C ALA A 119 -4.38 -3.80 13.60
N VAL A 120 -4.46 -4.33 14.84
CA VAL A 120 -3.33 -5.03 15.49
C VAL A 120 -2.88 -6.25 14.68
N ARG A 121 -3.82 -7.07 14.19
CA ARG A 121 -3.49 -8.24 13.36
C ARG A 121 -2.80 -7.84 12.06
N ARG A 122 -3.25 -6.73 11.43
CA ARG A 122 -2.67 -6.21 10.19
C ARG A 122 -1.25 -5.69 10.43
N VAL A 123 -1.02 -4.88 11.45
CA VAL A 123 0.33 -4.43 11.84
C VAL A 123 1.25 -5.62 12.11
N LYS A 124 0.82 -6.57 12.94
CA LYS A 124 1.60 -7.79 13.24
C LYS A 124 1.88 -8.66 12.01
N PHE A 125 0.99 -8.66 11.02
CA PHE A 125 1.23 -9.36 9.75
C PHE A 125 2.42 -8.76 9.02
N TYR A 126 2.50 -7.44 8.93
CA TYR A 126 3.61 -6.74 8.29
C TYR A 126 4.89 -6.83 9.13
N GLU A 127 4.80 -6.75 10.45
CA GLU A 127 5.97 -6.93 11.35
C GLU A 127 6.64 -8.29 11.14
N ARG A 128 5.86 -9.37 11.00
CA ARG A 128 6.40 -10.71 10.70
C ARG A 128 7.09 -10.80 9.35
N ALA A 129 6.81 -9.89 8.44
CA ALA A 129 7.48 -9.79 7.14
C ALA A 129 8.69 -8.83 7.15
N GLY A 130 9.07 -8.31 8.34
CA GLY A 130 10.23 -7.45 8.51
C GLY A 130 9.94 -5.95 8.41
N PHE A 131 8.67 -5.54 8.35
CA PHE A 131 8.31 -4.13 8.46
C PHE A 131 8.31 -3.70 9.93
N HIS A 132 8.58 -2.43 10.16
CA HIS A 132 8.45 -1.78 11.46
C HIS A 132 7.74 -0.44 11.29
N VAL A 133 7.08 0.02 12.33
CA VAL A 133 6.42 1.33 12.35
C VAL A 133 7.48 2.43 12.37
N ILE A 134 7.37 3.38 11.45
CA ILE A 134 8.15 4.62 11.49
C ILE A 134 7.47 5.55 12.50
N PRO A 135 8.18 6.03 13.54
CA PRO A 135 7.59 6.89 14.54
C PRO A 135 7.06 8.21 13.95
N THR A 136 5.81 8.54 14.25
CA THR A 136 5.18 9.81 13.90
C THR A 136 4.30 10.27 15.05
N THR A 137 4.19 11.59 15.28
CA THR A 137 3.22 12.15 16.22
C THR A 137 1.80 11.97 15.68
N ARG A 138 1.61 12.09 14.37
CA ARG A 138 0.33 11.91 13.69
C ARG A 138 0.55 11.55 12.22
N ALA A 139 -0.17 10.55 11.75
CA ALA A 139 -0.31 10.27 10.32
C ALA A 139 -1.79 10.12 9.98
N LYS A 140 -2.35 11.14 9.30
CA LYS A 140 -3.72 11.12 8.80
C LYS A 140 -3.72 11.18 7.29
N ILE A 141 -4.18 10.11 6.66
CA ILE A 141 -4.12 9.90 5.22
C ILE A 141 -5.54 9.68 4.72
N PHE A 142 -6.00 10.54 3.81
CA PHE A 142 -7.40 10.57 3.33
C PHE A 142 -8.45 10.59 4.45
N GLY A 143 -8.12 11.24 5.58
CA GLY A 143 -8.99 11.34 6.73
C GLY A 143 -8.94 10.15 7.72
N MET A 144 -8.17 9.11 7.41
CA MET A 144 -7.97 7.93 8.27
C MET A 144 -6.69 8.08 9.10
N ASN A 145 -6.74 7.64 10.35
CA ASN A 145 -5.52 7.56 11.17
C ASN A 145 -4.76 6.29 10.81
N MET A 146 -3.50 6.46 10.40
CA MET A 146 -2.67 5.39 9.89
C MET A 146 -1.35 5.33 10.67
N VAL A 147 -0.75 4.17 10.70
CA VAL A 147 0.68 3.99 10.99
C VAL A 147 1.41 3.81 9.66
N ILE A 148 2.58 4.42 9.54
CA ILE A 148 3.46 4.25 8.38
C ILE A 148 4.49 3.18 8.75
N MET A 149 4.64 2.18 7.90
CA MET A 149 5.56 1.07 8.14
C MET A 149 6.56 0.93 6.99
N ALA A 150 7.80 0.53 7.29
CA ALA A 150 8.83 0.26 6.30
C ALA A 150 9.64 -0.99 6.65
N ASN A 151 10.23 -1.64 5.64
CA ASN A 151 11.11 -2.79 5.82
C ASN A 151 12.61 -2.42 5.91
N GLY A 152 12.91 -1.14 6.02
CA GLY A 152 14.26 -0.61 6.19
C GLY A 152 14.21 0.80 6.77
N GLN A 153 15.35 1.34 7.17
CA GLN A 153 15.47 2.67 7.75
C GLN A 153 16.33 3.58 6.87
N ASP A 154 16.00 4.86 6.90
CA ASP A 154 16.84 5.94 6.43
C ASP A 154 16.84 7.04 7.49
N GLU A 155 17.94 7.15 8.19
CA GLU A 155 18.12 8.13 9.28
C GLU A 155 18.08 9.59 8.78
N ASN A 156 18.15 9.81 7.47
CA ASN A 156 18.20 11.15 6.88
C ASN A 156 16.85 11.69 6.46
N LEU A 157 15.79 10.88 6.43
CA LEU A 157 14.46 11.29 5.99
C LEU A 157 13.38 10.94 7.00
N SER A 158 12.49 11.88 7.25
CA SER A 158 11.31 11.69 8.07
C SER A 158 10.20 10.94 7.33
N ALA A 159 9.24 10.37 8.06
CA ALA A 159 8.08 9.72 7.48
C ALA A 159 7.34 10.65 6.51
N LYS A 160 7.20 11.93 6.86
CA LYS A 160 6.56 12.94 6.02
C LYS A 160 7.29 13.15 4.69
N GLU A 161 8.62 13.24 4.70
CA GLU A 161 9.44 13.43 3.49
C GLU A 161 9.36 12.19 2.59
N ILE A 162 9.45 10.99 3.16
CA ILE A 162 9.30 9.73 2.43
C ILE A 162 7.92 9.68 1.75
N MET A 163 6.84 9.89 2.51
CA MET A 163 5.49 9.84 1.99
C MET A 163 5.19 10.96 0.99
N HIS A 164 5.75 12.16 1.21
CA HIS A 164 5.64 13.25 0.24
C HIS A 164 6.25 12.86 -1.10
N SER A 165 7.46 12.29 -1.09
CA SER A 165 8.14 11.89 -2.33
C SER A 165 7.38 10.80 -3.11
N LEU A 166 6.72 9.89 -2.40
CA LEU A 166 5.96 8.77 -2.98
C LEU A 166 4.57 9.18 -3.46
N TYR A 167 3.90 10.09 -2.74
CA TYR A 167 2.54 10.51 -3.10
C TYR A 167 2.47 11.67 -4.09
N LEU A 168 3.47 12.55 -4.10
CA LEU A 168 3.45 13.74 -4.94
C LEU A 168 3.25 13.43 -6.43
N PRO A 169 3.89 12.41 -7.02
CA PRO A 169 3.67 12.04 -8.42
C PRO A 169 2.22 11.61 -8.72
N ALA A 170 1.61 10.88 -7.79
CA ALA A 170 0.27 10.30 -7.95
C ALA A 170 -0.85 11.32 -7.69
N LEU A 171 -0.69 12.18 -6.69
CA LEU A 171 -1.72 13.11 -6.21
C LEU A 171 -1.53 14.54 -6.73
N GLY A 172 -0.29 15.00 -6.82
CA GLY A 172 0.05 16.43 -7.02
C GLY A 172 -0.05 17.23 -5.72
N ALA A 173 0.65 18.38 -5.68
CA ALA A 173 0.84 19.18 -4.47
C ALA A 173 -0.47 19.62 -3.80
N LYS A 174 -1.48 20.03 -4.58
CA LYS A 174 -2.77 20.50 -4.04
C LYS A 174 -3.51 19.39 -3.28
N GLN A 175 -3.49 18.16 -3.80
CA GLN A 175 -4.17 17.04 -3.16
C GLN A 175 -3.36 16.50 -1.98
N TRP A 176 -2.03 16.51 -2.08
CA TRP A 176 -1.17 16.23 -0.94
C TRP A 176 -1.53 17.10 0.26
N LEU A 177 -1.52 18.42 0.10
CA LEU A 177 -1.85 19.38 1.17
C LEU A 177 -3.28 19.22 1.73
N ARG A 178 -4.19 18.69 0.92
CA ARG A 178 -5.59 18.53 1.31
C ARG A 178 -5.86 17.23 2.07
N PHE A 179 -5.18 16.15 1.73
CA PHE A 179 -5.56 14.80 2.17
C PHE A 179 -4.52 14.10 3.03
N ILE A 180 -3.30 14.63 3.09
CA ILE A 180 -2.21 14.02 3.82
C ILE A 180 -1.74 14.96 4.92
N ASP A 181 -1.82 14.52 6.17
CA ASP A 181 -1.40 15.25 7.35
C ASP A 181 -0.50 14.34 8.18
N ILE A 182 0.81 14.51 8.02
CA ILE A 182 1.85 13.75 8.72
C ILE A 182 2.69 14.72 9.52
N ILE A 183 2.83 14.43 10.80
CA ILE A 183 3.68 15.16 11.75
C ILE A 183 4.67 14.15 12.32
N ASP A 184 5.94 14.39 12.05
CA ASP A 184 7.04 13.62 12.66
C ASP A 184 7.23 13.99 14.15
N PHE A 185 8.00 13.20 14.87
CA PHE A 185 8.41 13.52 16.24
C PHE A 185 9.42 14.66 16.26
#